data_ae9c9afeba6038dc52292d0d1fca4839
#
_entry.id   ae9c9afeba6038dc52292d0d1fca4839
#
_cell.length_a   1.000
_cell.length_b   1.000
_cell.length_c   1.000
_cell.angle_alpha   90.00
_cell.angle_beta   90.00
_cell.angle_gamma   90.00
#
_symmetry.space_group_name_H-M   'P 1'
#
loop_
_entity.id
_entity.type
_entity.pdbx_description
1 polymer ?
#
loop_
_entity_poly.entity_id
_entity_poly.type
_entity_poly.pdbx_seq_one_letter_code
_entity_poly.pdbx_strand_id
1 'polypeptide(L)'
;MLAAWLLAAALATPVAVPAPATDVTARAKALMRAGTASQPQARILFAQAAGQGSGPAAYYLGLMFKNGMGGPQDGAAALHWLEQAAQRGVAPAMFVLANMLQDSDTARARYWLDGACDLEYPEALQQKSVAVGEGRMGYAHSEEQAALYLKMATHAMGHRAAEP
;
A
#
# COMPACT_ATOMS: atom_id res chain seq x y z
N MET A 1 41.94 44.65 38.11
CA MET A 1 41.20 43.41 38.12
C MET A 1 40.26 43.41 36.95
N LEU A 2 40.59 42.72 35.85
CA LEU A 2 39.83 42.61 34.62
C LEU A 2 39.13 41.25 34.67
N ALA A 3 37.81 41.20 34.83
CA ALA A 3 37.02 40.00 34.80
C ALA A 3 36.71 39.65 33.33
N ALA A 4 37.29 38.55 32.83
CA ALA A 4 37.01 38.00 31.51
C ALA A 4 35.67 37.25 31.54
N TRP A 5 34.69 37.75 30.77
CA TRP A 5 33.44 37.05 30.51
C TRP A 5 33.69 36.07 29.37
N LEU A 6 33.75 34.77 29.68
CA LEU A 6 33.70 33.70 28.68
C LEU A 6 32.26 33.51 28.23
N LEU A 7 31.93 34.01 27.03
CA LEU A 7 30.67 33.67 26.34
C LEU A 7 30.81 32.24 25.82
N ALA A 8 30.18 31.29 26.48
CA ALA A 8 29.97 29.94 25.93
C ALA A 8 28.89 30.01 24.85
N ALA A 9 29.33 30.07 23.58
CA ALA A 9 28.43 29.89 22.45
C ALA A 9 28.00 28.42 22.42
N ALA A 10 26.76 28.16 22.89
CA ALA A 10 26.13 26.88 22.70
C ALA A 10 25.89 26.66 21.19
N LEU A 11 26.70 25.82 20.56
CA LEU A 11 26.46 25.34 19.21
C LEU A 11 25.18 24.55 19.21
N ALA A 12 24.07 25.20 18.85
CA ALA A 12 22.82 24.51 18.56
C ALA A 12 23.07 23.58 17.38
N THR A 13 23.14 22.28 17.66
CA THR A 13 23.16 21.27 16.59
C THR A 13 21.87 21.43 15.79
N PRO A 14 21.95 21.57 14.44
CA PRO A 14 20.75 21.65 13.64
C PRO A 14 19.93 20.38 13.83
N VAL A 15 18.70 20.53 14.33
CA VAL A 15 17.74 19.41 14.37
C VAL A 15 17.49 19.04 12.90
N ALA A 16 17.96 17.86 12.51
CA ALA A 16 17.73 17.36 11.17
C ALA A 16 16.21 17.23 10.93
N VAL A 17 15.67 18.04 10.05
CA VAL A 17 14.27 17.91 9.62
C VAL A 17 14.15 16.57 8.91
N PRO A 18 13.25 15.68 9.35
CA PRO A 18 13.07 14.39 8.68
C PRO A 18 12.67 14.62 7.22
N ALA A 19 13.26 13.82 6.31
CA ALA A 19 12.92 13.88 4.90
C ALA A 19 11.41 13.62 4.69
N PRO A 20 10.76 14.30 3.73
CA PRO A 20 9.34 14.09 3.47
C PRO A 20 9.04 12.62 3.08
N ALA A 21 7.89 12.11 3.50
CA ALA A 21 7.51 10.71 3.29
C ALA A 21 7.55 10.27 1.81
N THR A 22 7.27 11.19 0.88
CA THR A 22 7.35 10.94 -0.57
C THR A 22 8.77 10.64 -1.04
N ASP A 23 9.76 11.38 -0.56
CA ASP A 23 11.18 11.17 -0.89
C ASP A 23 11.70 9.86 -0.28
N VAL A 24 11.37 9.59 0.97
CA VAL A 24 11.70 8.33 1.65
C VAL A 24 11.08 7.13 0.92
N THR A 25 9.83 7.25 0.46
CA THR A 25 9.13 6.21 -0.30
C THR A 25 9.82 5.94 -1.64
N ALA A 26 10.20 6.98 -2.39
CA ALA A 26 10.91 6.84 -3.66
C ALA A 26 12.27 6.13 -3.47
N ARG A 27 13.02 6.51 -2.44
CA ARG A 27 14.28 5.85 -2.08
C ARG A 27 14.10 4.39 -1.69
N ALA A 28 13.05 4.08 -0.93
CA ALA A 28 12.70 2.70 -0.56
C ALA A 28 12.37 1.84 -1.79
N LYS A 29 11.60 2.37 -2.75
CA LYS A 29 11.31 1.70 -4.03
C LYS A 29 12.59 1.40 -4.82
N ALA A 30 13.52 2.35 -4.89
CA ALA A 30 14.80 2.16 -5.56
C ALA A 30 15.61 1.02 -4.93
N LEU A 31 15.70 0.96 -3.61
CA LEU A 31 16.37 -0.12 -2.89
C LEU A 31 15.68 -1.48 -3.08
N MET A 32 14.35 -1.50 -3.09
CA MET A 32 13.59 -2.73 -3.33
C MET A 32 13.89 -3.31 -4.73
N ARG A 33 14.04 -2.45 -5.75
CA ARG A 33 14.39 -2.83 -7.13
C ARG A 33 15.87 -3.23 -7.29
N ALA A 34 16.76 -2.76 -6.42
CA ALA A 34 18.19 -3.06 -6.47
C ALA A 34 18.53 -4.52 -6.10
N GLY A 35 17.58 -5.28 -5.58
CA GLY A 35 17.73 -6.71 -5.31
C GLY A 35 17.57 -7.08 -3.84
N THR A 36 17.65 -8.39 -3.59
CA THR A 36 17.33 -8.97 -2.27
C THR A 36 18.23 -8.47 -1.14
N ALA A 37 19.50 -8.18 -1.42
CA ALA A 37 20.44 -7.68 -0.41
C ALA A 37 20.04 -6.30 0.14
N SER A 38 19.31 -5.48 -0.64
CA SER A 38 18.86 -4.14 -0.26
C SER A 38 17.45 -4.13 0.35
N GLN A 39 16.72 -5.24 0.31
CA GLN A 39 15.34 -5.33 0.81
C GLN A 39 15.21 -5.03 2.31
N PRO A 40 16.09 -5.47 3.22
CA PRO A 40 15.99 -5.09 4.62
C PRO A 40 16.02 -3.57 4.83
N GLN A 41 16.89 -2.87 4.10
CA GLN A 41 16.98 -1.41 4.15
C GLN A 41 15.71 -0.75 3.56
N ALA A 42 15.18 -1.29 2.45
CA ALA A 42 13.94 -0.82 1.85
C ALA A 42 12.77 -0.94 2.85
N ARG A 43 12.66 -2.08 3.56
CA ARG A 43 11.63 -2.32 4.56
C ARG A 43 11.66 -1.30 5.70
N ILE A 44 12.86 -0.92 6.18
CA ILE A 44 13.03 0.12 7.20
C ILE A 44 12.54 1.48 6.68
N LEU A 45 12.90 1.86 5.45
CA LEU A 45 12.49 3.14 4.87
C LEU A 45 10.98 3.17 4.59
N PHE A 46 10.37 2.08 4.12
CA PHE A 46 8.92 2.00 3.98
C PHE A 46 8.22 2.13 5.33
N ALA A 47 8.75 1.50 6.40
CA ALA A 47 8.20 1.64 7.75
C ALA A 47 8.26 3.10 8.25
N GLN A 48 9.37 3.78 8.00
CA GLN A 48 9.51 5.20 8.31
C GLN A 48 8.48 6.06 7.58
N ALA A 49 8.35 5.91 6.26
CA ALA A 49 7.41 6.69 5.47
C ALA A 49 5.93 6.35 5.79
N ALA A 50 5.62 5.08 6.06
CA ALA A 50 4.29 4.64 6.47
C ALA A 50 3.90 5.24 7.83
N GLY A 51 4.83 5.28 8.79
CA GLY A 51 4.67 5.94 10.08
C GLY A 51 4.44 7.45 9.96
N GLN A 52 4.93 8.09 8.89
CA GLN A 52 4.65 9.49 8.52
C GLN A 52 3.32 9.66 7.75
N GLY A 53 2.53 8.60 7.60
CA GLY A 53 1.22 8.64 6.96
C GLY A 53 1.21 8.38 5.45
N SER A 54 2.32 7.95 4.84
CA SER A 54 2.34 7.59 3.42
C SER A 54 1.54 6.31 3.15
N GLY A 55 0.39 6.43 2.47
CA GLY A 55 -0.40 5.29 2.01
C GLY A 55 0.37 4.35 1.07
N PRO A 56 1.05 4.88 0.03
CA PRO A 56 1.89 4.06 -0.83
C PRO A 56 3.00 3.32 -0.08
N ALA A 57 3.67 3.95 0.89
CA ALA A 57 4.69 3.28 1.69
C ALA A 57 4.09 2.14 2.55
N ALA A 58 2.93 2.37 3.17
CA ALA A 58 2.21 1.35 3.92
C ALA A 58 1.83 0.15 3.02
N TYR A 59 1.41 0.39 1.78
CA TYR A 59 1.13 -0.66 0.80
C TYR A 59 2.36 -1.53 0.52
N TYR A 60 3.50 -0.92 0.17
CA TYR A 60 4.73 -1.67 -0.09
C TYR A 60 5.22 -2.41 1.15
N LEU A 61 5.13 -1.79 2.33
CA LEU A 61 5.49 -2.44 3.58
C LEU A 61 4.61 -3.67 3.86
N GLY A 62 3.29 -3.56 3.63
CA GLY A 62 2.36 -4.68 3.74
C GLY A 62 2.71 -5.82 2.80
N LEU A 63 3.07 -5.53 1.55
CA LEU A 63 3.54 -6.53 0.60
C LEU A 63 4.86 -7.19 1.05
N MET A 64 5.79 -6.43 1.61
CA MET A 64 7.06 -6.96 2.12
C MET A 64 6.83 -7.92 3.28
N PHE A 65 5.91 -7.62 4.21
CA PHE A 65 5.51 -8.54 5.27
C PHE A 65 4.79 -9.77 4.72
N LYS A 66 3.86 -9.57 3.77
CA LYS A 66 3.12 -10.66 3.13
C LYS A 66 4.02 -11.68 2.44
N ASN A 67 5.10 -11.21 1.81
CA ASN A 67 5.98 -12.05 0.98
C ASN A 67 7.34 -12.39 1.65
N GLY A 68 7.57 -11.97 2.90
CA GLY A 68 8.85 -12.17 3.59
C GLY A 68 10.02 -11.42 2.95
N MET A 69 9.76 -10.27 2.30
CA MET A 69 10.79 -9.47 1.64
C MET A 69 11.54 -8.63 2.68
N GLY A 70 12.86 -8.78 2.72
CA GLY A 70 13.71 -8.02 3.65
C GLY A 70 13.58 -8.40 5.13
N GLY A 71 12.98 -9.56 5.42
CA GLY A 71 12.80 -10.10 6.77
C GLY A 71 11.76 -11.22 6.79
N PRO A 72 11.40 -11.74 7.97
CA PRO A 72 10.42 -12.82 8.05
C PRO A 72 9.05 -12.41 7.52
N GLN A 73 8.33 -13.38 6.96
CA GLN A 73 6.93 -13.25 6.57
C GLN A 73 6.07 -13.11 7.84
N ASP A 74 5.12 -12.16 7.80
CA ASP A 74 4.18 -11.90 8.89
C ASP A 74 2.83 -11.46 8.31
N GLY A 75 1.86 -12.38 8.32
CA GLY A 75 0.52 -12.14 7.79
C GLY A 75 -0.28 -11.11 8.60
N ALA A 76 -0.09 -11.05 9.92
CA ALA A 76 -0.78 -10.08 10.76
C ALA A 76 -0.26 -8.66 10.52
N ALA A 77 1.07 -8.50 10.45
CA ALA A 77 1.69 -7.21 10.09
C ALA A 77 1.31 -6.80 8.64
N ALA A 78 1.24 -7.75 7.71
CA ALA A 78 0.79 -7.49 6.35
C ALA A 78 -0.63 -6.91 6.30
N LEU A 79 -1.58 -7.56 6.99
CA LEU A 79 -2.96 -7.08 7.10
C LEU A 79 -3.02 -5.68 7.70
N HIS A 80 -2.31 -5.44 8.81
CA HIS A 80 -2.27 -4.12 9.45
C HIS A 80 -1.83 -3.01 8.49
N TRP A 81 -0.70 -3.19 7.81
CA TRP A 81 -0.16 -2.15 6.92
C TRP A 81 -0.98 -1.98 5.65
N LEU A 82 -1.53 -3.07 5.10
CA LEU A 82 -2.44 -2.99 3.95
C LEU A 82 -3.75 -2.29 4.31
N GLU A 83 -4.31 -2.51 5.50
CA GLU A 83 -5.48 -1.76 5.98
C GLU A 83 -5.18 -0.28 6.14
N GLN A 84 -4.03 0.09 6.68
CA GLN A 84 -3.59 1.48 6.74
C GLN A 84 -3.47 2.13 5.35
N ALA A 85 -2.98 1.40 4.36
CA ALA A 85 -2.91 1.87 2.99
C ALA A 85 -4.30 2.00 2.35
N ALA A 86 -5.16 1.00 2.53
CA ALA A 86 -6.52 0.96 1.98
C ALA A 86 -7.38 2.11 2.54
N GLN A 87 -7.32 2.38 3.84
CA GLN A 87 -7.99 3.52 4.49
C GLN A 87 -7.54 4.87 3.94
N ARG A 88 -6.35 4.94 3.33
CA ARG A 88 -5.82 6.13 2.65
C ARG A 88 -6.09 6.15 1.15
N GLY A 89 -7.00 5.28 0.66
CA GLY A 89 -7.42 5.27 -0.72
C GLY A 89 -6.46 4.58 -1.70
N VAL A 90 -5.56 3.72 -1.21
CA VAL A 90 -4.65 2.96 -2.09
C VAL A 90 -5.40 1.75 -2.65
N ALA A 91 -5.95 1.87 -3.87
CA ALA A 91 -6.75 0.83 -4.52
C ALA A 91 -6.04 -0.55 -4.63
N PRO A 92 -4.74 -0.64 -4.99
CA PRO A 92 -4.02 -1.91 -4.96
C PRO A 92 -3.99 -2.57 -3.57
N ALA A 93 -3.95 -1.79 -2.48
CA ALA A 93 -3.99 -2.34 -1.12
C ALA A 93 -5.36 -2.94 -0.80
N MET A 94 -6.45 -2.28 -1.20
CA MET A 94 -7.81 -2.79 -1.06
C MET A 94 -7.97 -4.13 -1.79
N PHE A 95 -7.48 -4.22 -3.02
CA PHE A 95 -7.50 -5.44 -3.81
C PHE A 95 -6.71 -6.59 -3.16
N VAL A 96 -5.51 -6.31 -2.65
CA VAL A 96 -4.70 -7.33 -1.94
C VAL A 96 -5.40 -7.79 -0.66
N LEU A 97 -6.02 -6.87 0.10
CA LEU A 97 -6.81 -7.20 1.29
C LEU A 97 -8.01 -8.10 0.95
N ALA A 98 -8.74 -7.78 -0.12
CA ALA A 98 -9.86 -8.61 -0.58
C ALA A 98 -9.41 -10.05 -0.82
N ASN A 99 -8.27 -10.23 -1.50
CA ASN A 99 -7.71 -11.55 -1.77
C ASN A 99 -7.21 -12.28 -0.51
N MET A 100 -6.63 -11.56 0.45
CA MET A 100 -6.15 -12.15 1.70
C MET A 100 -7.30 -12.60 2.61
N LEU A 101 -8.45 -11.95 2.53
CA LEU A 101 -9.59 -12.17 3.43
C LEU A 101 -10.68 -13.04 2.82
N GLN A 102 -10.66 -13.35 1.52
CA GLN A 102 -11.79 -13.99 0.83
C GLN A 102 -12.26 -15.32 1.45
N ASP A 103 -11.32 -16.11 2.01
CA ASP A 103 -11.62 -17.42 2.59
C ASP A 103 -11.89 -17.36 4.11
N SER A 104 -11.39 -16.32 4.80
CA SER A 104 -11.49 -16.17 6.25
C SER A 104 -12.59 -15.19 6.69
N ASP A 105 -12.82 -14.13 5.89
CA ASP A 105 -13.81 -13.09 6.16
C ASP A 105 -14.35 -12.53 4.83
N THR A 106 -15.28 -13.26 4.23
CA THR A 106 -15.88 -12.91 2.94
C THR A 106 -16.54 -11.53 2.95
N ALA A 107 -17.12 -11.10 4.07
CA ALA A 107 -17.79 -9.81 4.17
C ALA A 107 -16.79 -8.65 4.07
N ARG A 108 -15.67 -8.73 4.78
CA ARG A 108 -14.60 -7.74 4.68
C ARG A 108 -13.89 -7.82 3.33
N ALA A 109 -13.69 -9.03 2.79
CA ALA A 109 -13.12 -9.20 1.46
C ALA A 109 -13.96 -8.48 0.40
N ARG A 110 -15.30 -8.66 0.43
CA ARG A 110 -16.22 -7.96 -0.45
C ARG A 110 -16.16 -6.44 -0.26
N TYR A 111 -16.16 -5.95 0.98
CA TYR A 111 -16.05 -4.52 1.28
C TYR A 111 -14.82 -3.89 0.61
N TRP A 112 -13.65 -4.52 0.75
CA TRP A 112 -12.43 -4.01 0.14
C TRP A 112 -12.40 -4.16 -1.38
N LEU A 113 -12.99 -5.24 -1.92
CA LEU A 113 -13.11 -5.42 -3.37
C LEU A 113 -13.99 -4.33 -3.99
N ASP A 114 -15.14 -4.05 -3.37
CA ASP A 114 -16.05 -2.99 -3.80
C ASP A 114 -15.34 -1.62 -3.74
N GLY A 115 -14.62 -1.32 -2.66
CA GLY A 115 -13.85 -0.09 -2.55
C GLY A 115 -12.76 0.07 -3.61
N ALA A 116 -12.08 -1.01 -3.99
CA ALA A 116 -11.12 -0.97 -5.10
C ALA A 116 -11.82 -0.75 -6.46
N CYS A 117 -13.02 -1.33 -6.65
CA CYS A 117 -13.83 -1.10 -7.84
C CYS A 117 -14.32 0.36 -7.94
N ASP A 118 -14.70 0.98 -6.84
CA ASP A 118 -15.12 2.39 -6.79
C ASP A 118 -13.97 3.34 -7.20
N LEU A 119 -12.73 2.91 -7.02
CA LEU A 119 -11.52 3.60 -7.49
C LEU A 119 -11.10 3.15 -8.91
N GLU A 120 -11.98 2.47 -9.63
CA GLU A 120 -11.77 1.96 -10.99
C GLU A 120 -10.49 1.12 -11.13
N TYR A 121 -10.10 0.39 -10.07
CA TYR A 121 -8.93 -0.48 -10.13
C TYR A 121 -9.21 -1.69 -11.04
N PRO A 122 -8.50 -1.86 -12.19
CA PRO A 122 -8.90 -2.79 -13.23
C PRO A 122 -8.94 -4.25 -12.76
N GLU A 123 -7.97 -4.66 -11.94
CA GLU A 123 -7.89 -6.04 -11.44
C GLU A 123 -9.04 -6.35 -10.47
N ALA A 124 -9.50 -5.36 -9.69
CA ALA A 124 -10.67 -5.51 -8.83
C ALA A 124 -11.97 -5.61 -9.65
N LEU A 125 -12.11 -4.79 -10.68
CA LEU A 125 -13.25 -4.86 -11.60
C LEU A 125 -13.34 -6.22 -12.31
N GLN A 126 -12.20 -6.76 -12.77
CA GLN A 126 -12.15 -8.11 -13.35
C GLN A 126 -12.57 -9.18 -12.33
N GLN A 127 -12.02 -9.13 -11.11
CA GLN A 127 -12.38 -10.09 -10.07
C GLN A 127 -13.86 -9.99 -9.70
N LYS A 128 -14.40 -8.79 -9.59
CA LYS A 128 -15.83 -8.57 -9.30
C LYS A 128 -16.72 -9.08 -10.44
N SER A 129 -16.32 -8.88 -11.71
CA SER A 129 -17.01 -9.47 -12.87
C SER A 129 -17.15 -10.98 -12.72
N VAL A 130 -16.06 -11.68 -12.41
CA VAL A 130 -16.10 -13.15 -12.20
C VAL A 130 -16.95 -13.51 -10.98
N ALA A 131 -16.77 -12.82 -9.85
CA ALA A 131 -17.52 -13.11 -8.63
C ALA A 131 -19.04 -12.94 -8.81
N VAL A 132 -19.49 -11.91 -9.54
CA VAL A 132 -20.90 -11.66 -9.85
C VAL A 132 -21.41 -12.68 -10.88
N GLY A 133 -20.63 -13.00 -11.92
CA GLY A 133 -20.99 -14.00 -12.91
C GLY A 133 -21.13 -15.42 -12.35
N GLU A 134 -20.46 -15.72 -11.25
CA GLU A 134 -20.52 -17.03 -10.58
C GLU A 134 -21.35 -17.02 -9.28
N GLY A 135 -21.87 -15.86 -8.85
CA GLY A 135 -22.61 -15.73 -7.60
C GLY A 135 -21.76 -16.00 -6.36
N ARG A 136 -20.44 -15.69 -6.42
CA ARG A 136 -19.48 -15.89 -5.32
C ARG A 136 -19.31 -14.64 -4.44
N MET A 137 -18.63 -14.79 -3.33
CA MET A 137 -18.33 -13.71 -2.36
C MET A 137 -19.59 -12.97 -1.86
N GLY A 138 -20.75 -13.65 -1.83
CA GLY A 138 -22.02 -13.05 -1.43
C GLY A 138 -22.63 -12.09 -2.45
N TYR A 139 -22.14 -12.05 -3.69
CA TYR A 139 -22.81 -11.37 -4.80
C TYR A 139 -23.93 -12.24 -5.35
N ALA A 140 -25.05 -11.60 -5.77
CA ALA A 140 -26.06 -12.28 -6.55
C ALA A 140 -25.51 -12.58 -7.96
N HIS A 141 -25.84 -13.76 -8.50
CA HIS A 141 -25.49 -14.11 -9.88
C HIS A 141 -26.16 -13.17 -10.88
N SER A 142 -25.39 -12.60 -11.78
CA SER A 142 -25.88 -11.75 -12.88
C SER A 142 -24.86 -11.66 -14.02
N GLU A 143 -25.20 -12.28 -15.15
CA GLU A 143 -24.37 -12.22 -16.35
C GLU A 143 -24.27 -10.78 -16.91
N GLU A 144 -25.37 -10.03 -16.85
CA GLU A 144 -25.42 -8.64 -17.32
C GLU A 144 -24.46 -7.74 -16.51
N GLN A 145 -24.52 -7.83 -15.18
CA GLN A 145 -23.61 -7.07 -14.31
C GLN A 145 -22.15 -7.52 -14.46
N ALA A 146 -21.92 -8.82 -14.63
CA ALA A 146 -20.57 -9.34 -14.88
C ALA A 146 -19.98 -8.76 -16.16
N ALA A 147 -20.75 -8.75 -17.25
CA ALA A 147 -20.31 -8.13 -18.51
C ALA A 147 -20.05 -6.63 -18.38
N LEU A 148 -20.86 -5.90 -17.59
CA LEU A 148 -20.62 -4.48 -17.29
C LEU A 148 -19.31 -4.25 -16.59
N TYR A 149 -19.02 -5.00 -15.49
CA TYR A 149 -17.75 -4.87 -14.75
C TYR A 149 -16.55 -5.22 -15.62
N LEU A 150 -16.66 -6.22 -16.51
CA LEU A 150 -15.60 -6.56 -17.46
C LEU A 150 -15.32 -5.41 -18.45
N LYS A 151 -16.38 -4.77 -18.95
CA LYS A 151 -16.24 -3.59 -19.82
C LYS A 151 -15.57 -2.43 -19.08
N MET A 152 -15.95 -2.16 -17.83
CA MET A 152 -15.32 -1.15 -17.01
C MET A 152 -13.83 -1.46 -16.76
N ALA A 153 -13.48 -2.71 -16.49
CA ALA A 153 -12.09 -3.13 -16.33
C ALA A 153 -11.27 -2.88 -17.59
N THR A 154 -11.81 -3.22 -18.76
CA THR A 154 -11.14 -2.98 -20.04
C THR A 154 -10.92 -1.50 -20.30
N HIS A 155 -11.91 -0.67 -19.99
CA HIS A 155 -11.81 0.79 -20.10
C HIS A 155 -10.73 1.35 -19.16
N ALA A 156 -10.76 0.96 -17.89
CA ALA A 156 -9.79 1.40 -16.88
C ALA A 156 -8.35 1.00 -17.24
N MET A 157 -8.14 -0.20 -17.82
CA MET A 157 -6.82 -0.62 -18.32
C MET A 157 -6.30 0.28 -19.44
N GLY A 158 -7.18 0.73 -20.33
CA GLY A 158 -6.82 1.62 -21.46
C GLY A 158 -6.39 3.02 -21.02
N HIS A 159 -6.82 3.46 -19.84
CA HIS A 159 -6.49 4.77 -19.26
C HIS A 159 -5.42 4.72 -18.17
N ARG A 160 -4.93 3.53 -17.83
CA ARG A 160 -3.85 3.39 -16.85
C ARG A 160 -2.59 4.06 -17.38
N ALA A 161 -2.23 5.22 -16.82
CA ALA A 161 -0.91 5.79 -17.06
C ALA A 161 0.15 4.76 -16.63
N ALA A 162 1.18 4.57 -17.46
CA ALA A 162 2.31 3.73 -17.07
C ALA A 162 2.81 4.22 -15.71
N GLU A 163 2.79 3.34 -14.70
CA GLU A 163 3.33 3.68 -13.38
C GLU A 163 4.80 4.07 -13.56
N PRO A 164 5.22 5.23 -13.03
CA PRO A 164 6.58 5.73 -13.16
C PRO A 164 7.61 4.87 -12.43
#